data_d94f7e70e15c5c85961e7703ea861de0
#
_entry.id   d94f7e70e15c5c85961e7703ea861de0
#
_cell.length_a   1.000
_cell.length_b   1.000
_cell.length_c   1.000
_cell.angle_alpha   90.00
_cell.angle_beta   90.00
_cell.angle_gamma   90.00
#
_symmetry.space_group_name_H-M   'P 1'
#
loop_
_entity.id
_entity.type
_entity.pdbx_description
1 polymer ?
#
loop_
_entity_poly.entity_id
_entity_poly.type
_entity_poly.pdbx_seq_one_letter_code
_entity_poly.pdbx_strand_id
1 'polypeptide(L)'
;MSHRPARRTGTAVAALAAVSALTLTACGGPSVGATSSGDASSETVDWSQVEPAKEITWWSNHPGQSQELEQQLIDDFTAESGIEVDLVTAGADYDEVAQRFQAASQTDELPDLVIAYDVWWFRYHLNDQIMPVDDVMEFLDADADDFQPALYADYEYDDQHWAVPYARSTPLFYYNKDLWTKAGLPDRGPATGDELVEWDAKVKQEVPKGGSTFGLSTGPSWGAWWFENMIWGQDGAYSDGFDLTLDTPEAIAGGEFVRDLFHGSGVATLSADDAMADFSSGLIASTIGSTGSLKGALDAASFEVGTAYLPDGPQGGGTPTGGTGLAIPSSKTPEQQLAAAMFLEFLTNTENTATFSQATGYMPVRTSAVESDAMKQTYSETPQFRTAVDQLADKARVQDDVRVFVPGADALLNEALEQIVIEDADPKAAFEAIAPRIETAYTENVEPYL
;
A
#
# COMPACT_ATOMS: atom_id res chain seq x y z
N MET A 1 -41.39 51.54 -12.45
CA MET A 1 -41.41 52.21 -11.14
C MET A 1 -40.08 51.81 -10.46
N SER A 2 -39.00 52.49 -10.71
CA SER A 2 -38.51 53.77 -10.20
C SER A 2 -38.42 53.80 -8.67
N HIS A 3 -37.17 53.59 -8.13
CA HIS A 3 -36.46 54.61 -7.37
C HIS A 3 -35.07 54.14 -6.90
N ARG A 4 -34.06 54.83 -7.38
CA ARG A 4 -32.77 55.14 -6.74
C ARG A 4 -32.94 56.53 -6.03
N PRO A 5 -31.96 57.10 -5.32
CA PRO A 5 -30.81 56.66 -4.55
C PRO A 5 -30.71 57.45 -3.19
N ALA A 6 -29.64 57.15 -2.37
CA ALA A 6 -29.06 58.22 -1.54
C ALA A 6 -27.59 57.96 -1.18
N ARG A 7 -26.76 58.88 -1.62
CA ARG A 7 -25.37 59.14 -1.18
C ARG A 7 -25.36 59.93 0.15
N ARG A 8 -24.36 59.65 1.02
CA ARG A 8 -23.75 60.64 1.92
C ARG A 8 -22.33 60.13 2.26
N THR A 9 -21.30 60.70 1.73
CA THR A 9 -20.35 61.77 2.08
C THR A 9 -19.91 61.83 3.54
N GLY A 10 -18.62 61.52 3.77
CA GLY A 10 -17.60 62.41 4.30
C GLY A 10 -17.28 62.25 5.78
N THR A 11 -16.05 61.90 6.14
CA THR A 11 -15.14 62.92 6.67
C THR A 11 -13.76 62.28 6.95
N ALA A 12 -12.73 62.92 6.42
CA ALA A 12 -11.32 62.63 6.75
C ALA A 12 -10.97 63.37 8.05
N VAL A 13 -10.21 62.70 8.93
CA VAL A 13 -9.44 63.39 9.97
C VAL A 13 -8.01 62.91 9.92
N ALA A 14 -7.13 63.84 9.60
CA ALA A 14 -5.68 63.66 9.69
C ALA A 14 -5.26 64.14 11.12
N ALA A 15 -4.36 63.39 11.74
CA ALA A 15 -3.57 63.88 12.88
C ALA A 15 -2.24 63.18 12.97
N LEU A 16 -1.23 63.87 12.64
CA LEU A 16 0.03 64.22 13.29
C LEU A 16 0.91 63.09 13.86
N ALA A 17 2.09 63.13 13.28
CA ALA A 17 3.32 62.49 13.75
C ALA A 17 3.78 63.04 15.10
N ALA A 18 4.24 62.16 16.00
CA ALA A 18 5.14 62.53 17.09
C ALA A 18 6.34 61.56 17.06
N VAL A 19 7.46 62.11 16.67
CA VAL A 19 8.80 61.50 16.79
C VAL A 19 9.21 61.66 18.26
N SER A 20 9.50 60.51 18.92
CA SER A 20 10.24 60.53 20.18
C SER A 20 11.40 59.54 20.05
N ALA A 21 12.59 60.14 19.93
CA ALA A 21 13.87 59.46 20.09
C ALA A 21 14.05 59.03 21.55
N LEU A 22 14.27 57.76 21.81
CA LEU A 22 14.76 57.25 23.08
C LEU A 22 15.99 56.38 22.87
N THR A 23 16.98 56.79 23.58
CA THR A 23 18.36 56.35 23.66
C THR A 23 18.55 54.86 23.93
N LEU A 24 19.53 54.27 23.21
CA LEU A 24 20.12 52.96 23.48
C LEU A 24 20.71 52.92 24.90
N THR A 25 20.21 51.99 25.70
CA THR A 25 20.98 51.37 26.79
C THR A 25 21.14 49.91 26.48
N ALA A 26 22.35 49.50 26.15
CA ALA A 26 22.76 48.11 26.03
C ALA A 26 22.68 47.46 27.43
N CYS A 27 21.87 46.41 27.53
CA CYS A 27 22.01 45.37 28.57
C CYS A 27 21.90 44.02 27.94
N GLY A 28 22.91 43.17 28.21
CA GLY A 28 23.13 41.90 27.60
C GLY A 28 21.93 40.96 27.63
N GLY A 29 21.55 40.51 26.45
CA GLY A 29 20.75 39.31 26.27
C GLY A 29 21.65 38.08 26.34
N PRO A 30 21.14 36.93 26.76
CA PRO A 30 21.93 35.73 26.81
C PRO A 30 22.43 35.40 25.40
N SER A 31 23.73 35.22 25.27
CA SER A 31 24.36 34.67 24.08
C SER A 31 23.77 33.30 23.85
N VAL A 32 23.00 33.12 22.78
CA VAL A 32 22.75 31.81 22.22
C VAL A 32 24.11 31.34 21.71
N GLY A 33 24.78 30.54 22.52
CA GLY A 33 25.95 29.83 22.08
C GLY A 33 25.52 29.01 20.87
N ALA A 34 26.24 29.17 19.76
CA ALA A 34 26.22 28.19 18.70
C ALA A 34 26.61 26.86 19.36
N THR A 35 25.62 26.04 19.67
CA THR A 35 25.86 24.65 19.91
C THR A 35 26.32 24.08 18.57
N SER A 36 27.61 23.73 18.56
CA SER A 36 28.19 22.82 17.60
C SER A 36 27.16 21.75 17.22
N SER A 37 27.04 21.49 15.92
CA SER A 37 26.58 20.22 15.41
C SER A 37 27.35 19.12 16.13
N GLY A 38 26.81 18.67 17.25
CA GLY A 38 27.18 17.41 17.84
C GLY A 38 26.50 16.34 16.99
N ASP A 39 27.28 15.37 16.58
CA ASP A 39 26.78 14.06 16.20
C ASP A 39 25.64 13.71 17.18
N ALA A 40 24.42 13.62 16.68
CA ALA A 40 23.37 12.90 17.34
C ALA A 40 23.78 11.42 17.23
N SER A 41 24.66 10.97 18.12
CA SER A 41 24.71 9.56 18.45
C SER A 41 23.32 9.26 18.98
N SER A 42 22.53 8.52 18.20
CA SER A 42 21.33 7.88 18.69
C SER A 42 21.77 7.06 19.92
N GLU A 43 21.41 7.54 21.12
CA GLU A 43 21.58 6.71 22.31
C GLU A 43 20.70 5.48 22.07
N THR A 44 21.32 4.35 21.80
CA THR A 44 20.62 3.07 21.71
C THR A 44 19.87 2.84 23.01
N VAL A 45 18.57 2.64 22.92
CA VAL A 45 17.71 2.38 24.09
C VAL A 45 18.13 1.04 24.70
N ASP A 46 18.44 1.02 26.01
CA ASP A 46 18.63 -0.23 26.74
C ASP A 46 17.26 -0.80 27.11
N TRP A 47 16.68 -1.58 26.19
CA TRP A 47 15.34 -2.18 26.32
C TRP A 47 15.20 -3.03 27.60
N SER A 48 16.30 -3.59 28.14
CA SER A 48 16.30 -4.39 29.37
C SER A 48 15.96 -3.59 30.63
N GLN A 49 16.02 -2.26 30.55
CA GLN A 49 15.68 -1.35 31.65
C GLN A 49 14.32 -0.66 31.45
N VAL A 50 13.63 -0.97 30.36
CA VAL A 50 12.35 -0.35 30.01
C VAL A 50 11.22 -1.27 30.45
N GLU A 51 10.28 -0.73 31.24
CA GLU A 51 9.02 -1.42 31.57
C GLU A 51 7.98 -1.00 30.53
N PRO A 52 7.31 -1.93 29.82
CA PRO A 52 6.35 -1.57 28.78
C PRO A 52 5.17 -0.77 29.34
N ALA A 53 4.67 0.18 28.57
CA ALA A 53 3.44 0.91 28.87
C ALA A 53 2.26 -0.08 29.08
N LYS A 54 1.27 0.31 29.89
CA LYS A 54 0.10 -0.54 30.20
C LYS A 54 -1.07 -0.32 29.24
N GLU A 55 -0.97 0.69 28.41
CA GLU A 55 -1.98 1.07 27.41
C GLU A 55 -1.29 1.66 26.21
N ILE A 56 -1.70 1.27 25.00
CA ILE A 56 -1.24 1.79 23.72
C ILE A 56 -2.42 2.00 22.78
N THR A 57 -2.22 2.85 21.76
CA THR A 57 -3.20 3.10 20.69
C THR A 57 -2.69 2.55 19.37
N TRP A 58 -3.52 1.79 18.67
CA TRP A 58 -3.22 1.28 17.34
C TRP A 58 -4.14 1.89 16.28
N TRP A 59 -3.55 2.48 15.23
CA TRP A 59 -4.29 2.96 14.06
C TRP A 59 -4.26 1.95 12.93
N SER A 60 -5.45 1.46 12.56
CA SER A 60 -5.69 0.51 11.48
C SER A 60 -6.77 1.06 10.52
N ASN A 61 -6.89 0.45 9.32
CA ASN A 61 -7.94 0.75 8.35
C ASN A 61 -8.83 -0.46 8.05
N HIS A 62 -8.75 -1.54 8.82
CA HIS A 62 -9.48 -2.78 8.57
C HIS A 62 -10.88 -2.76 9.20
N PRO A 63 -11.92 -2.24 8.50
CA PRO A 63 -13.30 -2.24 9.00
C PRO A 63 -13.97 -3.61 8.79
N GLY A 64 -15.12 -3.81 9.44
CA GLY A 64 -15.93 -5.01 9.25
C GLY A 64 -15.31 -6.27 9.85
N GLN A 65 -15.22 -7.35 9.07
CA GLN A 65 -14.75 -8.66 9.58
C GLN A 65 -13.29 -8.62 10.02
N SER A 66 -12.45 -7.86 9.34
CA SER A 66 -11.04 -7.70 9.75
C SER A 66 -10.94 -6.96 11.07
N GLN A 67 -11.79 -5.96 11.32
CA GLN A 67 -11.85 -5.25 12.59
C GLN A 67 -12.26 -6.16 13.75
N GLU A 68 -13.23 -7.07 13.53
CA GLU A 68 -13.64 -8.04 14.56
C GLU A 68 -12.48 -8.98 14.91
N LEU A 69 -11.72 -9.43 13.91
CA LEU A 69 -10.54 -10.26 14.11
C LEU A 69 -9.42 -9.49 14.83
N GLU A 70 -9.15 -8.25 14.43
CA GLU A 70 -8.17 -7.40 15.10
C GLU A 70 -8.53 -7.17 16.56
N GLN A 71 -9.81 -6.96 16.87
CA GLN A 71 -10.28 -6.84 18.25
C GLN A 71 -10.10 -8.15 19.03
N GLN A 72 -10.31 -9.32 18.41
CA GLN A 72 -10.06 -10.60 19.06
C GLN A 72 -8.57 -10.77 19.39
N LEU A 73 -7.67 -10.45 18.43
CA LEU A 73 -6.22 -10.50 18.67
C LEU A 73 -5.77 -9.54 19.76
N ILE A 74 -6.41 -8.36 19.88
CA ILE A 74 -6.18 -7.42 20.96
C ILE A 74 -6.60 -8.02 22.30
N ASP A 75 -7.78 -8.64 22.37
CA ASP A 75 -8.28 -9.25 23.60
C ASP A 75 -7.36 -10.39 24.07
N ASP A 76 -6.84 -11.20 23.13
CA ASP A 76 -5.90 -12.28 23.40
C ASP A 76 -4.54 -11.72 23.88
N PHE A 77 -4.00 -10.71 23.21
CA PHE A 77 -2.78 -10.01 23.64
C PHE A 77 -2.91 -9.38 25.03
N THR A 78 -4.03 -8.71 25.28
CA THR A 78 -4.29 -8.08 26.58
C THR A 78 -4.38 -9.13 27.70
N ALA A 79 -5.01 -10.28 27.43
CA ALA A 79 -5.10 -11.39 28.39
C ALA A 79 -3.71 -11.98 28.72
N GLU A 80 -2.81 -12.03 27.75
CA GLU A 80 -1.45 -12.59 27.89
C GLU A 80 -0.48 -11.60 28.53
N SER A 81 -0.43 -10.37 28.03
CA SER A 81 0.58 -9.36 28.41
C SER A 81 0.14 -8.44 29.55
N GLY A 82 -1.17 -8.24 29.74
CA GLY A 82 -1.74 -7.23 30.61
C GLY A 82 -1.61 -5.80 30.08
N ILE A 83 -1.33 -5.62 28.79
CA ILE A 83 -1.27 -4.33 28.08
C ILE A 83 -2.60 -4.14 27.34
N GLU A 84 -3.27 -3.01 27.57
CA GLU A 84 -4.50 -2.62 26.86
C GLU A 84 -4.16 -1.97 25.52
N VAL A 85 -4.91 -2.31 24.46
CA VAL A 85 -4.74 -1.71 23.11
C VAL A 85 -6.06 -1.07 22.69
N ASP A 86 -6.02 0.24 22.42
CA ASP A 86 -7.14 0.99 21.85
C ASP A 86 -7.06 0.98 20.32
N LEU A 87 -7.96 0.22 19.68
CA LEU A 87 -8.04 0.12 18.23
C LEU A 87 -8.81 1.30 17.65
N VAL A 88 -8.15 2.09 16.83
CA VAL A 88 -8.76 3.21 16.10
C VAL A 88 -8.78 2.91 14.61
N THR A 89 -9.98 2.80 14.01
CA THR A 89 -10.13 2.83 12.56
C THR A 89 -9.82 4.24 12.06
N ALA A 90 -8.60 4.44 11.58
CA ALA A 90 -8.06 5.75 11.32
C ALA A 90 -8.41 6.30 9.91
N GLY A 91 -8.92 5.45 9.02
CA GLY A 91 -9.36 5.78 7.67
C GLY A 91 -10.14 4.63 7.05
N ALA A 92 -10.82 4.85 5.94
CA ALA A 92 -11.50 3.82 5.17
C ALA A 92 -10.52 3.04 4.28
N ASP A 93 -9.42 3.67 3.90
CA ASP A 93 -8.33 3.08 3.10
C ASP A 93 -6.95 3.49 3.66
N TYR A 94 -5.90 2.99 3.02
CA TYR A 94 -4.52 3.25 3.45
C TYR A 94 -4.11 4.71 3.30
N ASP A 95 -4.58 5.39 2.26
CA ASP A 95 -4.26 6.80 2.00
C ASP A 95 -4.89 7.73 3.05
N GLU A 96 -6.13 7.45 3.48
CA GLU A 96 -6.77 8.21 4.56
C GLU A 96 -6.02 8.05 5.89
N VAL A 97 -5.56 6.82 6.21
CA VAL A 97 -4.72 6.60 7.41
C VAL A 97 -3.41 7.37 7.30
N ALA A 98 -2.75 7.31 6.14
CA ALA A 98 -1.50 8.02 5.92
C ALA A 98 -1.66 9.54 6.02
N GLN A 99 -2.72 10.10 5.43
CA GLN A 99 -3.02 11.53 5.52
C GLN A 99 -3.31 11.96 6.96
N ARG A 100 -4.07 11.15 7.71
CA ARG A 100 -4.35 11.40 9.12
C ARG A 100 -3.07 11.34 9.96
N PHE A 101 -2.19 10.36 9.70
CA PHE A 101 -0.90 10.24 10.38
C PHE A 101 -0.02 11.47 10.11
N GLN A 102 0.09 11.91 8.85
CA GLN A 102 0.83 13.12 8.48
C GLN A 102 0.26 14.39 9.16
N ALA A 103 -1.06 14.50 9.27
CA ALA A 103 -1.69 15.63 9.97
C ALA A 103 -1.41 15.59 11.48
N ALA A 104 -1.46 14.43 12.10
CA ALA A 104 -1.21 14.21 13.53
C ALA A 104 0.27 14.36 13.91
N SER A 105 1.20 14.16 12.98
CA SER A 105 2.65 14.29 13.23
C SER A 105 3.08 15.71 13.63
N GLN A 106 2.23 16.71 13.40
CA GLN A 106 2.43 18.09 13.84
C GLN A 106 1.88 18.33 15.27
N THR A 107 1.34 17.31 15.91
CA THR A 107 0.72 17.36 17.23
C THR A 107 1.20 16.17 18.08
N ASP A 108 0.81 16.12 19.35
CA ASP A 108 1.12 14.98 20.24
C ASP A 108 0.06 13.83 20.12
N GLU A 109 -0.74 13.80 19.03
CA GLU A 109 -1.88 12.88 18.87
C GLU A 109 -1.55 11.64 18.01
N LEU A 110 -0.26 11.34 17.77
CA LEU A 110 0.15 10.13 17.06
C LEU A 110 -0.24 8.87 17.84
N PRO A 111 -0.59 7.76 17.15
CA PRO A 111 -0.77 6.45 17.80
C PRO A 111 0.58 5.90 18.30
N ASP A 112 0.54 4.80 19.06
CA ASP A 112 1.74 4.08 19.46
C ASP A 112 2.16 3.03 18.43
N LEU A 113 1.20 2.55 17.63
CA LEU A 113 1.40 1.66 16.50
C LEU A 113 0.53 2.12 15.33
N VAL A 114 1.04 2.07 14.10
CA VAL A 114 0.30 2.46 12.89
C VAL A 114 0.55 1.46 11.76
N ILE A 115 -0.48 1.22 10.94
CA ILE A 115 -0.26 0.53 9.67
C ILE A 115 0.59 1.42 8.75
N ALA A 116 1.58 0.81 8.12
CA ALA A 116 2.54 1.46 7.23
C ALA A 116 2.36 0.90 5.81
N TYR A 117 1.57 1.61 4.99
CA TYR A 117 1.34 1.25 3.60
C TYR A 117 2.64 1.32 2.80
N ASP A 118 2.84 0.42 1.85
CA ASP A 118 4.10 0.23 1.13
C ASP A 118 4.57 1.47 0.35
N VAL A 119 3.69 2.32 -0.14
CA VAL A 119 4.03 3.58 -0.82
C VAL A 119 4.04 4.80 0.12
N TRP A 120 3.91 4.60 1.45
CA TRP A 120 3.88 5.71 2.41
C TRP A 120 4.94 5.63 3.50
N TRP A 121 5.38 4.43 3.91
CA TRP A 121 6.29 4.25 5.04
C TRP A 121 7.62 4.98 4.86
N PHE A 122 8.14 5.01 3.62
CA PHE A 122 9.41 5.70 3.33
C PHE A 122 9.33 7.20 3.59
N ARG A 123 8.16 7.81 3.29
CA ARG A 123 7.92 9.20 3.65
C ARG A 123 7.87 9.43 5.16
N TYR A 124 7.38 8.45 5.93
CA TYR A 124 7.43 8.55 7.39
C TYR A 124 8.88 8.50 7.88
N HIS A 125 9.70 7.63 7.31
CA HIS A 125 11.14 7.55 7.55
C HIS A 125 11.85 8.86 7.22
N LEU A 126 11.70 9.42 6.01
CA LEU A 126 12.31 10.68 5.58
C LEU A 126 11.96 11.89 6.47
N ASN A 127 10.85 11.82 7.19
CA ASN A 127 10.41 12.87 8.12
C ASN A 127 10.71 12.53 9.58
N ASP A 128 11.55 11.56 9.87
CA ASP A 128 11.90 11.09 11.22
C ASP A 128 10.68 10.72 12.09
N GLN A 129 9.58 10.25 11.47
CA GLN A 129 8.31 10.00 12.14
C GLN A 129 8.16 8.59 12.70
N ILE A 130 8.95 7.65 12.22
CA ILE A 130 8.98 6.25 12.68
C ILE A 130 10.40 5.86 13.08
N MET A 131 10.51 4.87 13.96
CA MET A 131 11.81 4.34 14.41
C MET A 131 12.16 3.06 13.64
N PRO A 132 13.45 2.72 13.49
CA PRO A 132 13.85 1.39 13.04
C PRO A 132 13.44 0.36 14.10
N VAL A 133 13.01 -0.83 13.64
CA VAL A 133 12.45 -1.86 14.53
C VAL A 133 13.44 -2.95 14.90
N ASP A 134 14.61 -3.03 14.26
CA ASP A 134 15.54 -4.14 14.38
C ASP A 134 15.98 -4.38 15.83
N ASP A 135 16.46 -3.36 16.54
CA ASP A 135 16.99 -3.48 17.91
C ASP A 135 15.92 -3.97 18.91
N VAL A 136 14.68 -3.45 18.80
CA VAL A 136 13.60 -3.84 19.70
C VAL A 136 13.06 -5.23 19.36
N MET A 137 13.03 -5.61 18.09
CA MET A 137 12.64 -6.95 17.66
C MET A 137 13.68 -8.00 18.06
N GLU A 138 14.99 -7.68 17.98
CA GLU A 138 16.05 -8.53 18.49
C GLU A 138 15.94 -8.71 20.02
N PHE A 139 15.67 -7.63 20.76
CA PHE A 139 15.45 -7.69 22.21
C PHE A 139 14.27 -8.61 22.59
N LEU A 140 13.21 -8.63 21.78
CA LEU A 140 12.05 -9.49 21.98
C LEU A 140 12.23 -10.94 21.49
N ASP A 141 13.40 -11.28 20.94
CA ASP A 141 13.69 -12.59 20.34
C ASP A 141 12.67 -12.96 19.23
N ALA A 142 12.31 -11.97 18.42
CA ALA A 142 11.19 -12.05 17.47
C ALA A 142 11.51 -12.79 16.15
N ASP A 143 12.65 -13.48 16.05
CA ASP A 143 13.10 -14.28 14.91
C ASP A 143 12.86 -13.59 13.54
N ALA A 144 13.60 -12.51 13.29
CA ALA A 144 13.46 -11.72 12.06
C ALA A 144 13.74 -12.55 10.79
N ASP A 145 14.58 -13.60 10.87
CA ASP A 145 14.91 -14.50 9.76
C ASP A 145 13.71 -15.38 9.33
N ASP A 146 12.69 -15.51 10.17
CA ASP A 146 11.47 -16.26 9.84
C ASP A 146 10.48 -15.47 8.98
N PHE A 147 10.64 -14.15 8.85
CA PHE A 147 9.80 -13.41 7.91
C PHE A 147 10.04 -13.86 6.48
N GLN A 148 8.99 -13.84 5.65
CA GLN A 148 9.14 -14.10 4.22
C GLN A 148 10.03 -13.02 3.59
N PRO A 149 11.18 -13.38 2.98
CA PRO A 149 12.18 -12.40 2.58
C PRO A 149 11.66 -11.28 1.67
N ALA A 150 10.81 -11.65 0.68
CA ALA A 150 10.25 -10.68 -0.25
C ALA A 150 9.28 -9.68 0.43
N LEU A 151 8.65 -10.06 1.55
CA LEU A 151 7.73 -9.17 2.28
C LEU A 151 8.48 -8.30 3.29
N TYR A 152 9.56 -8.81 3.87
CA TYR A 152 10.33 -8.08 4.86
C TYR A 152 11.23 -7.03 4.21
N ALA A 153 11.86 -7.38 3.08
CA ALA A 153 12.69 -6.46 2.30
C ALA A 153 11.96 -5.19 1.81
N ASP A 154 10.62 -5.24 1.67
CA ASP A 154 9.82 -4.05 1.28
C ASP A 154 9.91 -2.90 2.30
N TYR A 155 10.38 -3.16 3.52
CA TYR A 155 10.49 -2.17 4.60
C TYR A 155 11.94 -1.90 5.02
N GLU A 156 12.91 -2.36 4.21
CA GLU A 156 14.32 -2.17 4.44
C GLU A 156 14.84 -0.91 3.73
N TYR A 157 15.59 -0.09 4.44
CA TYR A 157 16.33 1.03 3.89
C TYR A 157 17.55 1.32 4.77
N ASP A 158 18.72 1.52 4.15
CA ASP A 158 20.01 1.77 4.81
C ASP A 158 20.38 0.68 5.86
N ASP A 159 20.22 -0.61 5.44
CA ASP A 159 20.47 -1.79 6.27
C ASP A 159 19.60 -1.86 7.56
N GLN A 160 18.48 -1.16 7.61
CA GLN A 160 17.53 -1.16 8.73
C GLN A 160 16.09 -1.38 8.25
N HIS A 161 15.25 -2.02 9.09
CA HIS A 161 13.84 -2.17 8.85
C HIS A 161 13.04 -1.11 9.62
N TRP A 162 12.13 -0.43 8.89
CA TRP A 162 11.32 0.69 9.41
C TRP A 162 9.87 0.31 9.68
N ALA A 163 9.50 -0.90 9.29
CA ALA A 163 8.23 -1.53 9.62
C ALA A 163 8.37 -3.04 9.55
N VAL A 164 7.38 -3.75 10.09
CA VAL A 164 7.28 -5.22 10.01
C VAL A 164 6.08 -5.59 9.14
N PRO A 165 6.20 -6.53 8.18
CA PRO A 165 5.08 -6.92 7.33
C PRO A 165 3.90 -7.45 8.16
N TYR A 166 2.66 -7.02 7.81
CA TYR A 166 1.43 -7.43 8.49
C TYR A 166 0.36 -7.89 7.51
N ALA A 167 -0.43 -7.00 6.95
CA ALA A 167 -1.47 -7.30 5.98
C ALA A 167 -0.87 -7.23 4.57
N ARG A 168 -0.08 -8.24 4.20
CA ARG A 168 0.65 -8.29 2.93
C ARG A 168 -0.11 -9.08 1.88
N SER A 169 -0.08 -8.58 0.66
CA SER A 169 -0.79 -9.13 -0.48
C SER A 169 0.07 -9.15 -1.75
N THR A 170 -0.45 -9.81 -2.77
CA THR A 170 0.01 -9.77 -4.15
C THR A 170 -1.21 -9.78 -5.06
N PRO A 171 -1.17 -9.21 -6.28
CA PRO A 171 -2.26 -9.35 -7.22
C PRO A 171 -2.30 -10.78 -7.76
N LEU A 172 -3.49 -11.35 -7.87
CA LEU A 172 -3.75 -12.64 -8.49
C LEU A 172 -4.75 -12.48 -9.64
N PHE A 173 -4.68 -13.41 -10.58
CA PHE A 173 -5.74 -13.58 -11.58
C PHE A 173 -6.86 -14.44 -10.98
N TYR A 174 -8.06 -13.86 -10.85
CA TYR A 174 -9.28 -14.53 -10.40
C TYR A 174 -10.14 -14.90 -11.59
N TYR A 175 -10.73 -16.09 -11.59
CA TYR A 175 -11.62 -16.54 -12.66
C TYR A 175 -12.77 -17.39 -12.14
N ASN A 176 -13.90 -17.32 -12.87
CA ASN A 176 -15.09 -18.12 -12.61
C ASN A 176 -14.92 -19.50 -13.26
N LYS A 177 -14.65 -20.55 -12.45
CA LYS A 177 -14.41 -21.92 -12.93
C LYS A 177 -15.59 -22.52 -13.65
N ASP A 178 -16.82 -22.14 -13.29
CA ASP A 178 -18.03 -22.62 -13.94
C ASP A 178 -18.10 -22.11 -15.39
N LEU A 179 -17.76 -20.82 -15.63
CA LEU A 179 -17.70 -20.24 -16.96
C LEU A 179 -16.52 -20.82 -17.77
N TRP A 180 -15.36 -21.03 -17.14
CA TRP A 180 -14.21 -21.70 -17.77
C TRP A 180 -14.56 -23.09 -18.26
N THR A 181 -15.21 -23.88 -17.41
CA THR A 181 -15.68 -25.23 -17.76
C THR A 181 -16.66 -25.21 -18.94
N LYS A 182 -17.64 -24.30 -18.94
CA LYS A 182 -18.61 -24.12 -20.05
C LYS A 182 -17.91 -23.70 -21.34
N ALA A 183 -16.92 -22.82 -21.25
CA ALA A 183 -16.12 -22.37 -22.39
C ALA A 183 -15.13 -23.43 -22.89
N GLY A 184 -15.03 -24.58 -22.22
CA GLY A 184 -14.10 -25.68 -22.57
C GLY A 184 -12.63 -25.32 -22.33
N LEU A 185 -12.37 -24.45 -21.37
CA LEU A 185 -11.01 -24.04 -20.95
C LEU A 185 -10.49 -24.97 -19.86
N PRO A 186 -9.17 -25.11 -19.73
CA PRO A 186 -8.55 -25.85 -18.63
C PRO A 186 -8.79 -25.13 -17.30
N ASP A 187 -8.79 -25.89 -16.19
CA ASP A 187 -8.92 -25.36 -14.82
C ASP A 187 -7.61 -24.68 -14.37
N ARG A 188 -7.31 -23.55 -14.97
CA ARG A 188 -6.20 -22.64 -14.66
C ARG A 188 -6.48 -21.25 -15.26
N GLY A 189 -5.76 -20.23 -14.83
CA GLY A 189 -5.71 -18.95 -15.52
C GLY A 189 -4.95 -19.00 -16.85
N PRO A 190 -5.01 -17.95 -17.66
CA PRO A 190 -4.15 -17.77 -18.82
C PRO A 190 -2.69 -17.64 -18.39
N ALA A 191 -1.80 -18.35 -19.08
CA ALA A 191 -0.37 -18.27 -18.77
C ALA A 191 0.28 -16.99 -19.31
N THR A 192 -0.31 -16.40 -20.36
CA THR A 192 0.19 -15.18 -21.00
C THR A 192 -0.95 -14.23 -21.33
N GLY A 193 -0.61 -12.96 -21.55
CA GLY A 193 -1.57 -11.96 -22.05
C GLY A 193 -2.18 -12.35 -23.41
N ASP A 194 -1.40 -12.96 -24.31
CA ASP A 194 -1.90 -13.46 -25.59
C ASP A 194 -2.94 -14.57 -25.39
N GLU A 195 -2.71 -15.48 -24.44
CA GLU A 195 -3.68 -16.55 -24.11
C GLU A 195 -4.96 -15.99 -23.51
N LEU A 196 -4.88 -14.91 -22.70
CA LEU A 196 -6.05 -14.20 -22.19
C LEU A 196 -6.92 -13.68 -23.36
N VAL A 197 -6.29 -13.03 -24.34
CA VAL A 197 -6.98 -12.53 -25.55
C VAL A 197 -7.55 -13.68 -26.38
N GLU A 198 -6.82 -14.79 -26.57
CA GLU A 198 -7.32 -15.96 -27.28
C GLU A 198 -8.56 -16.58 -26.62
N TRP A 199 -8.59 -16.61 -25.29
CA TRP A 199 -9.68 -17.23 -24.54
C TRP A 199 -10.93 -16.37 -24.46
N ASP A 200 -10.81 -15.05 -24.63
CA ASP A 200 -11.95 -14.11 -24.59
C ASP A 200 -13.14 -14.59 -25.43
N ALA A 201 -12.89 -14.93 -26.69
CA ALA A 201 -13.95 -15.32 -27.60
C ALA A 201 -14.77 -16.55 -27.14
N LYS A 202 -14.14 -17.44 -26.36
CA LYS A 202 -14.81 -18.63 -25.79
C LYS A 202 -15.59 -18.24 -24.53
N VAL A 203 -14.99 -17.48 -23.61
CA VAL A 203 -15.61 -17.08 -22.35
C VAL A 203 -16.78 -16.13 -22.60
N LYS A 204 -16.66 -15.22 -23.55
CA LYS A 204 -17.68 -14.23 -23.92
C LYS A 204 -19.03 -14.83 -24.33
N GLN A 205 -19.03 -16.07 -24.81
CA GLN A 205 -20.26 -16.77 -25.16
C GLN A 205 -21.03 -17.27 -23.94
N GLU A 206 -20.34 -17.43 -22.81
CA GLU A 206 -20.86 -17.98 -21.56
C GLU A 206 -21.17 -16.90 -20.52
N VAL A 207 -20.63 -15.68 -20.69
CA VAL A 207 -20.88 -14.55 -19.80
C VAL A 207 -22.34 -14.11 -19.86
N PRO A 208 -22.98 -13.78 -18.74
CA PRO A 208 -24.34 -13.24 -18.73
C PRO A 208 -24.48 -11.99 -19.59
N LYS A 209 -25.71 -11.77 -20.11
CA LYS A 209 -25.96 -10.58 -20.93
C LYS A 209 -25.66 -9.30 -20.14
N GLY A 210 -24.77 -8.48 -20.66
CA GLY A 210 -24.33 -7.23 -20.07
C GLY A 210 -23.09 -7.37 -19.20
N GLY A 211 -22.58 -8.61 -19.02
CA GLY A 211 -21.31 -8.86 -18.37
C GLY A 211 -20.13 -8.82 -19.34
N SER A 212 -18.93 -8.94 -18.82
CA SER A 212 -17.68 -8.96 -19.58
C SER A 212 -16.77 -10.13 -19.19
N THR A 213 -15.80 -10.41 -20.04
CA THR A 213 -14.87 -11.52 -19.86
C THR A 213 -13.83 -11.19 -18.80
N PHE A 214 -13.25 -10.02 -18.88
CA PHE A 214 -12.20 -9.56 -18.00
C PHE A 214 -12.49 -8.13 -17.55
N GLY A 215 -12.55 -7.88 -16.26
CA GLY A 215 -12.78 -6.57 -15.67
C GLY A 215 -11.58 -6.12 -14.86
N LEU A 216 -11.29 -4.85 -14.88
CA LEU A 216 -10.25 -4.22 -14.08
C LEU A 216 -10.81 -2.96 -13.40
N SER A 217 -10.20 -2.57 -12.31
CA SER A 217 -10.41 -1.27 -11.67
C SER A 217 -9.15 -0.43 -11.77
N THR A 218 -9.31 0.88 -11.88
CA THR A 218 -8.28 1.88 -11.67
C THR A 218 -8.57 2.62 -10.36
N GLY A 219 -7.63 3.39 -9.88
CA GLY A 219 -7.80 4.22 -8.69
C GLY A 219 -6.50 4.33 -7.91
N PRO A 220 -6.42 5.28 -6.99
CA PRO A 220 -5.25 5.45 -6.15
C PRO A 220 -4.87 4.12 -5.47
N SER A 221 -3.57 3.89 -5.35
CA SER A 221 -2.99 2.71 -4.69
C SER A 221 -3.36 1.35 -5.30
N TRP A 222 -4.10 1.33 -6.40
CA TRP A 222 -4.56 0.10 -7.03
C TRP A 222 -4.10 -0.05 -8.48
N GLY A 223 -4.38 0.93 -9.34
CA GLY A 223 -4.13 0.83 -10.77
C GLY A 223 -2.65 0.68 -11.10
N ALA A 224 -1.79 1.54 -10.56
CA ALA A 224 -0.35 1.49 -10.77
C ALA A 224 0.26 0.17 -10.26
N TRP A 225 -0.32 -0.45 -9.22
CA TRP A 225 0.16 -1.70 -8.65
C TRP A 225 0.03 -2.91 -9.60
N TRP A 226 -1.14 -3.16 -10.18
CA TRP A 226 -1.27 -4.27 -11.14
C TRP A 226 -0.71 -3.90 -12.52
N PHE A 227 -0.66 -2.60 -12.87
CA PHE A 227 -0.10 -2.14 -14.13
C PHE A 227 1.42 -2.39 -14.22
N GLU A 228 2.11 -2.37 -13.12
CA GLU A 228 3.53 -2.69 -13.01
C GLU A 228 3.86 -4.08 -13.58
N ASN A 229 3.05 -5.10 -13.30
CA ASN A 229 3.17 -6.44 -13.91
C ASN A 229 3.10 -6.37 -15.45
N MET A 230 2.21 -5.54 -16.01
CA MET A 230 2.05 -5.42 -17.46
C MET A 230 3.26 -4.74 -18.11
N ILE A 231 3.84 -3.74 -17.44
CA ILE A 231 5.08 -3.08 -17.86
C ILE A 231 6.26 -4.05 -17.79
N TRP A 232 6.41 -4.77 -16.68
CA TRP A 232 7.46 -5.79 -16.52
C TRP A 232 7.36 -6.92 -17.54
N GLY A 233 6.15 -7.27 -17.94
CA GLY A 233 5.90 -8.27 -18.98
C GLY A 233 6.48 -7.92 -20.35
N GLN A 234 6.85 -6.66 -20.57
CA GLN A 234 7.52 -6.18 -21.77
C GLN A 234 9.02 -5.89 -21.56
N ASP A 235 9.58 -6.30 -20.43
CA ASP A 235 10.95 -5.97 -19.97
C ASP A 235 11.12 -4.46 -19.67
N GLY A 236 10.01 -3.75 -19.43
CA GLY A 236 9.97 -2.36 -19.01
C GLY A 236 9.96 -2.24 -17.49
N ALA A 237 10.04 -1.01 -17.02
CA ALA A 237 9.89 -0.63 -15.60
C ALA A 237 9.37 0.81 -15.52
N TYR A 238 8.87 1.23 -14.37
CA TYR A 238 8.61 2.64 -14.10
C TYR A 238 9.90 3.41 -13.87
N SER A 239 10.89 2.75 -13.23
CA SER A 239 12.19 3.35 -12.96
C SER A 239 13.31 2.29 -12.80
N ASP A 240 14.56 2.75 -12.86
CA ASP A 240 15.76 2.03 -12.43
C ASP A 240 16.38 2.85 -11.29
N GLY A 241 16.24 2.38 -10.05
CA GLY A 241 16.38 3.25 -8.90
C GLY A 241 15.40 4.43 -9.02
N PHE A 242 15.89 5.66 -8.83
CA PHE A 242 15.07 6.86 -8.98
C PHE A 242 15.05 7.45 -10.40
N ASP A 243 15.77 6.85 -11.35
CA ASP A 243 15.79 7.30 -12.74
C ASP A 243 14.54 6.75 -13.47
N LEU A 244 13.65 7.65 -13.93
CA LEU A 244 12.46 7.26 -14.69
C LEU A 244 12.81 6.56 -16.00
N THR A 245 12.10 5.44 -16.28
CA THR A 245 12.25 4.66 -17.51
C THR A 245 10.98 4.62 -18.36
N LEU A 246 10.02 5.49 -18.07
CA LEU A 246 8.70 5.56 -18.73
C LEU A 246 8.77 5.90 -20.23
N ASP A 247 9.86 6.48 -20.70
CA ASP A 247 10.09 6.83 -22.10
C ASP A 247 10.76 5.71 -22.92
N THR A 248 11.11 4.58 -22.27
CA THR A 248 11.69 3.43 -22.94
C THR A 248 10.67 2.72 -23.85
N PRO A 249 11.12 2.12 -24.96
CA PRO A 249 10.23 1.35 -25.83
C PRO A 249 9.49 0.23 -25.10
N GLU A 250 10.13 -0.38 -24.10
CA GLU A 250 9.62 -1.49 -23.30
C GLU A 250 8.50 -1.03 -22.36
N ALA A 251 8.67 0.08 -21.66
CA ALA A 251 7.62 0.66 -20.82
C ALA A 251 6.42 1.13 -21.65
N ILE A 252 6.67 1.78 -22.79
CA ILE A 252 5.63 2.19 -23.73
C ILE A 252 4.87 0.96 -24.25
N ALA A 253 5.56 -0.14 -24.58
CA ALA A 253 4.93 -1.37 -25.05
C ALA A 253 4.01 -2.00 -23.97
N GLY A 254 4.34 -1.86 -22.67
CA GLY A 254 3.45 -2.24 -21.57
C GLY A 254 2.16 -1.44 -21.57
N GLY A 255 2.26 -0.13 -21.74
CA GLY A 255 1.10 0.75 -21.90
C GLY A 255 0.27 0.43 -23.14
N GLU A 256 0.91 0.17 -24.28
CA GLU A 256 0.24 -0.24 -25.53
C GLU A 256 -0.51 -1.57 -25.36
N PHE A 257 0.08 -2.53 -24.67
CA PHE A 257 -0.59 -3.79 -24.37
C PHE A 257 -1.87 -3.57 -23.56
N VAL A 258 -1.82 -2.79 -22.48
CA VAL A 258 -3.01 -2.46 -21.69
C VAL A 258 -4.04 -1.69 -22.54
N ARG A 259 -3.61 -0.70 -23.31
CA ARG A 259 -4.49 0.02 -24.23
C ARG A 259 -5.20 -0.92 -25.20
N ASP A 260 -4.49 -1.92 -25.78
CA ASP A 260 -5.06 -2.90 -26.69
C ASP A 260 -6.13 -3.76 -25.99
N LEU A 261 -5.92 -4.16 -24.74
CA LEU A 261 -6.92 -4.92 -23.97
C LEU A 261 -8.26 -4.19 -23.90
N PHE A 262 -8.26 -2.85 -23.80
CA PHE A 262 -9.47 -2.04 -23.68
C PHE A 262 -10.02 -1.57 -25.02
N HIS A 263 -9.18 -1.09 -25.92
CA HIS A 263 -9.58 -0.36 -27.14
C HIS A 263 -9.29 -1.12 -28.44
N GLY A 264 -8.33 -2.04 -28.45
CA GLY A 264 -7.97 -2.86 -29.60
C GLY A 264 -8.77 -4.17 -29.62
N SER A 265 -8.34 -5.15 -28.87
CA SER A 265 -9.02 -6.45 -28.72
C SER A 265 -10.35 -6.34 -28.00
N GLY A 266 -10.50 -5.37 -27.09
CA GLY A 266 -11.73 -5.13 -26.31
C GLY A 266 -12.07 -6.27 -25.36
N VAL A 267 -11.05 -6.98 -24.87
CA VAL A 267 -11.17 -8.06 -23.90
C VAL A 267 -11.46 -7.50 -22.50
N ALA A 268 -10.79 -6.40 -22.14
CA ALA A 268 -10.94 -5.77 -20.84
C ALA A 268 -12.06 -4.73 -20.83
N THR A 269 -12.69 -4.61 -19.66
CA THR A 269 -13.63 -3.53 -19.32
C THR A 269 -13.26 -2.91 -18.00
N LEU A 270 -13.52 -1.61 -17.86
CA LEU A 270 -13.35 -0.93 -16.59
C LEU A 270 -14.61 -1.13 -15.73
N SER A 271 -14.45 -1.67 -14.52
CA SER A 271 -15.53 -1.70 -13.52
C SER A 271 -15.78 -0.29 -12.98
N ALA A 272 -17.04 0.04 -12.73
CA ALA A 272 -17.43 1.39 -12.33
C ALA A 272 -16.96 1.74 -10.91
N ASP A 273 -16.91 0.73 -10.03
CA ASP A 273 -16.51 0.88 -8.64
C ASP A 273 -15.42 -0.14 -8.28
N ASP A 274 -15.77 -1.42 -8.17
CA ASP A 274 -14.88 -2.48 -7.70
C ASP A 274 -15.00 -3.73 -8.58
N ALA A 275 -13.91 -4.08 -9.27
CA ALA A 275 -13.85 -5.26 -10.13
C ALA A 275 -14.00 -6.58 -9.35
N MET A 276 -13.55 -6.64 -8.09
CA MET A 276 -13.73 -7.83 -7.25
C MET A 276 -15.19 -8.03 -6.85
N ALA A 277 -15.94 -6.95 -6.59
CA ALA A 277 -17.39 -7.02 -6.34
C ALA A 277 -18.14 -7.45 -7.61
N ASP A 278 -17.82 -6.88 -8.77
CA ASP A 278 -18.38 -7.28 -10.05
C ASP A 278 -18.08 -8.75 -10.38
N PHE A 279 -16.85 -9.21 -10.10
CA PHE A 279 -16.46 -10.61 -10.24
C PHE A 279 -17.27 -11.51 -9.31
N SER A 280 -17.31 -11.21 -8.02
CA SER A 280 -18.02 -12.01 -7.01
C SER A 280 -19.53 -12.12 -7.28
N SER A 281 -20.11 -11.06 -7.88
CA SER A 281 -21.51 -11.08 -8.34
C SER A 281 -21.75 -11.89 -9.63
N GLY A 282 -20.66 -12.28 -10.33
CA GLY A 282 -20.71 -12.96 -11.63
C GLY A 282 -20.98 -12.04 -12.82
N LEU A 283 -20.87 -10.72 -12.66
CA LEU A 283 -21.00 -9.76 -13.75
C LEU A 283 -19.81 -9.84 -14.71
N ILE A 284 -18.61 -10.06 -14.19
CA ILE A 284 -17.41 -10.32 -14.98
C ILE A 284 -16.87 -11.73 -14.70
N ALA A 285 -16.27 -12.34 -15.71
CA ALA A 285 -15.83 -13.72 -15.64
C ALA A 285 -14.43 -13.87 -15.00
N SER A 286 -13.61 -12.83 -15.08
CA SER A 286 -12.26 -12.81 -14.50
C SER A 286 -11.80 -11.39 -14.19
N THR A 287 -10.86 -11.27 -13.27
CA THR A 287 -10.25 -9.99 -12.87
C THR A 287 -8.85 -10.20 -12.30
N ILE A 288 -8.10 -9.11 -12.16
CA ILE A 288 -6.94 -9.05 -11.26
C ILE A 288 -7.43 -8.48 -9.94
N GLY A 289 -7.12 -9.17 -8.84
CA GLY A 289 -7.55 -8.79 -7.51
C GLY A 289 -6.47 -9.05 -6.45
N SER A 290 -6.52 -8.31 -5.34
CA SER A 290 -5.66 -8.56 -4.19
C SER A 290 -5.95 -9.90 -3.53
N THR A 291 -4.92 -10.55 -2.99
CA THR A 291 -5.10 -11.71 -2.11
C THR A 291 -5.92 -11.36 -0.87
N GLY A 292 -5.83 -10.13 -0.36
CA GLY A 292 -6.67 -9.63 0.73
C GLY A 292 -8.18 -9.64 0.45
N SER A 293 -8.58 -9.74 -0.83
CA SER A 293 -9.99 -9.90 -1.23
C SER A 293 -10.43 -11.36 -1.36
N LEU A 294 -9.50 -12.34 -1.21
CA LEU A 294 -9.79 -13.75 -1.52
C LEU A 294 -10.92 -14.32 -0.68
N LYS A 295 -10.85 -14.15 0.64
CA LYS A 295 -11.86 -14.69 1.54
C LYS A 295 -13.25 -14.11 1.24
N GLY A 296 -13.31 -12.78 1.05
CA GLY A 296 -14.56 -12.10 0.67
C GLY A 296 -15.12 -12.61 -0.65
N ALA A 297 -14.27 -12.84 -1.66
CA ALA A 297 -14.69 -13.38 -2.95
C ALA A 297 -15.21 -14.83 -2.83
N LEU A 298 -14.54 -15.68 -2.05
CA LEU A 298 -14.98 -17.05 -1.80
C LEU A 298 -16.34 -17.10 -1.08
N ASP A 299 -16.58 -16.19 -0.14
CA ASP A 299 -17.82 -16.13 0.63
C ASP A 299 -19.00 -15.56 -0.17
N ALA A 300 -18.72 -14.59 -1.05
CA ALA A 300 -19.76 -13.88 -1.81
C ALA A 300 -20.13 -14.56 -3.13
N ALA A 301 -19.20 -15.26 -3.78
CA ALA A 301 -19.45 -15.87 -5.08
C ALA A 301 -20.43 -17.03 -4.99
N SER A 302 -21.37 -17.10 -5.95
CA SER A 302 -22.32 -18.23 -6.10
C SER A 302 -21.79 -19.32 -7.07
N PHE A 303 -20.54 -19.23 -7.48
CA PHE A 303 -19.83 -20.11 -8.39
C PHE A 303 -18.48 -20.53 -7.79
N GLU A 304 -17.82 -21.51 -8.38
CA GLU A 304 -16.49 -21.92 -7.93
C GLU A 304 -15.44 -20.90 -8.39
N VAL A 305 -14.76 -20.28 -7.41
CA VAL A 305 -13.69 -19.30 -7.65
C VAL A 305 -12.38 -20.01 -7.92
N GLY A 306 -11.72 -19.67 -9.01
CA GLY A 306 -10.34 -20.05 -9.30
C GLY A 306 -9.39 -18.89 -9.09
N THR A 307 -8.17 -19.19 -8.67
CA THR A 307 -7.05 -18.24 -8.63
C THR A 307 -5.88 -18.79 -9.45
N ALA A 308 -5.12 -17.90 -10.06
CA ALA A 308 -3.93 -18.24 -10.83
C ALA A 308 -2.89 -17.12 -10.71
N TYR A 309 -1.67 -17.40 -11.14
CA TYR A 309 -0.65 -16.38 -11.32
C TYR A 309 -1.12 -15.32 -12.31
N LEU A 310 -0.58 -14.13 -12.19
CA LEU A 310 -0.73 -13.10 -13.23
C LEU A 310 -0.19 -13.63 -14.57
N PRO A 311 -0.86 -13.33 -15.69
CA PRO A 311 -0.35 -13.70 -17.00
C PRO A 311 1.02 -13.06 -17.28
N ASP A 312 1.95 -13.85 -17.83
CA ASP A 312 3.22 -13.32 -18.31
C ASP A 312 3.04 -12.49 -19.60
N GLY A 313 3.87 -11.50 -19.78
CA GLY A 313 4.06 -10.86 -21.06
C GLY A 313 5.07 -11.64 -21.93
N PRO A 314 5.39 -11.14 -23.15
CA PRO A 314 6.30 -11.82 -24.07
C PRO A 314 7.75 -11.94 -23.55
N GLN A 315 8.12 -11.14 -22.56
CA GLN A 315 9.46 -11.18 -21.93
C GLN A 315 9.42 -11.82 -20.52
N GLY A 316 8.34 -12.51 -20.18
CA GLY A 316 8.12 -13.04 -18.86
C GLY A 316 7.20 -12.14 -18.04
N GLY A 317 7.51 -11.91 -16.81
CA GLY A 317 6.74 -11.04 -15.93
C GLY A 317 7.32 -11.05 -14.53
N GLY A 318 6.67 -10.35 -13.65
CA GLY A 318 6.93 -10.31 -12.22
C GLY A 318 5.63 -10.06 -11.48
N THR A 319 5.63 -10.29 -10.21
CA THR A 319 4.49 -9.95 -9.38
C THR A 319 4.93 -9.01 -8.27
N PRO A 320 4.30 -7.83 -8.14
CA PRO A 320 4.59 -6.94 -7.03
C PRO A 320 3.99 -7.52 -5.74
N THR A 321 4.64 -7.23 -4.63
CA THR A 321 4.03 -7.32 -3.31
C THR A 321 3.20 -6.06 -3.07
N GLY A 322 2.36 -6.05 -2.04
CA GLY A 322 1.57 -4.88 -1.68
C GLY A 322 0.97 -5.00 -0.29
N GLY A 323 0.30 -3.96 0.15
CA GLY A 323 -0.37 -3.92 1.45
C GLY A 323 0.43 -3.20 2.52
N THR A 324 0.24 -3.57 3.78
CA THR A 324 0.81 -2.82 4.90
C THR A 324 1.73 -3.62 5.78
N GLY A 325 2.69 -2.93 6.37
CA GLY A 325 3.38 -3.33 7.58
C GLY A 325 2.84 -2.57 8.81
N LEU A 326 3.54 -2.75 9.91
CA LEU A 326 3.31 -2.05 11.17
C LEU A 326 4.55 -1.25 11.53
N ALA A 327 4.37 0.05 11.80
CA ALA A 327 5.45 0.95 12.18
C ALA A 327 5.19 1.59 13.54
N ILE A 328 6.29 1.89 14.25
CA ILE A 328 6.27 2.49 15.58
C ILE A 328 6.72 3.94 15.46
N PRO A 329 5.91 4.94 15.85
CA PRO A 329 6.31 6.34 15.82
C PRO A 329 7.51 6.64 16.72
N SER A 330 8.48 7.38 16.16
CA SER A 330 9.73 7.75 16.83
C SER A 330 9.53 8.68 18.04
N SER A 331 8.45 9.47 18.03
CA SER A 331 8.16 10.46 19.07
C SER A 331 7.59 9.87 20.37
N LYS A 332 7.32 8.57 20.40
CA LYS A 332 6.78 7.89 21.59
C LYS A 332 7.86 7.62 22.63
N THR A 333 7.43 7.47 23.88
CA THR A 333 8.39 7.11 24.96
C THR A 333 8.89 5.68 24.77
N PRO A 334 10.08 5.33 25.29
CA PRO A 334 10.58 3.96 25.22
C PRO A 334 9.60 2.91 25.78
N GLU A 335 8.83 3.26 26.81
CA GLU A 335 7.83 2.38 27.41
C GLU A 335 6.66 2.09 26.43
N GLN A 336 6.23 3.11 25.67
CA GLN A 336 5.19 2.98 24.65
C GLN A 336 5.72 2.22 23.44
N GLN A 337 6.95 2.52 22.99
CA GLN A 337 7.60 1.84 21.89
C GLN A 337 7.80 0.35 22.17
N LEU A 338 8.22 -0.01 23.38
CA LEU A 338 8.36 -1.42 23.78
C LEU A 338 6.99 -2.13 23.80
N ALA A 339 5.96 -1.51 24.36
CA ALA A 339 4.62 -2.08 24.40
C ALA A 339 4.05 -2.26 22.98
N ALA A 340 4.29 -1.29 22.06
CA ALA A 340 3.90 -1.38 20.66
C ALA A 340 4.67 -2.50 19.93
N ALA A 341 5.98 -2.65 20.18
CA ALA A 341 6.79 -3.71 19.61
C ALA A 341 6.35 -5.11 20.09
N MET A 342 5.99 -5.26 21.37
CA MET A 342 5.42 -6.51 21.90
C MET A 342 4.10 -6.87 21.21
N PHE A 343 3.24 -5.90 20.98
CA PHE A 343 1.97 -6.12 20.26
C PHE A 343 2.21 -6.41 18.77
N LEU A 344 3.15 -5.73 18.14
CA LEU A 344 3.55 -5.98 16.76
C LEU A 344 4.10 -7.41 16.58
N GLU A 345 4.98 -7.87 17.49
CA GLU A 345 5.50 -9.24 17.49
C GLU A 345 4.35 -10.24 17.66
N PHE A 346 3.44 -10.01 18.61
CA PHE A 346 2.27 -10.85 18.82
C PHE A 346 1.40 -10.95 17.56
N LEU A 347 1.09 -9.84 16.90
CA LEU A 347 0.28 -9.82 15.67
C LEU A 347 0.93 -10.59 14.53
N THR A 348 2.26 -10.58 14.46
CA THR A 348 3.03 -11.14 13.35
C THR A 348 3.71 -12.47 13.68
N ASN A 349 3.45 -13.08 14.85
CA ASN A 349 3.95 -14.40 15.16
C ASN A 349 3.33 -15.50 14.27
N THR A 350 3.87 -16.69 14.31
CA THR A 350 3.48 -17.82 13.46
C THR A 350 1.97 -18.13 13.51
N GLU A 351 1.37 -18.13 14.70
CA GLU A 351 -0.03 -18.51 14.92
C GLU A 351 -0.98 -17.41 14.45
N ASN A 352 -0.69 -16.17 14.84
CA ASN A 352 -1.58 -15.04 14.58
C ASN A 352 -1.55 -14.61 13.12
N THR A 353 -0.39 -14.64 12.43
CA THR A 353 -0.35 -14.38 10.98
C THR A 353 -1.04 -15.49 10.19
N ALA A 354 -1.00 -16.74 10.61
CA ALA A 354 -1.78 -17.82 9.99
C ALA A 354 -3.28 -17.59 10.18
N THR A 355 -3.72 -17.24 11.39
CA THR A 355 -5.12 -16.92 11.71
C THR A 355 -5.63 -15.73 10.88
N PHE A 356 -4.83 -14.67 10.80
CA PHE A 356 -5.15 -13.49 9.99
C PHE A 356 -5.28 -13.83 8.51
N SER A 357 -4.35 -14.64 7.98
CA SER A 357 -4.39 -15.12 6.60
C SER A 357 -5.68 -15.91 6.30
N GLN A 358 -6.03 -16.87 7.14
CA GLN A 358 -7.23 -17.71 6.97
C GLN A 358 -8.53 -16.89 6.95
N ALA A 359 -8.59 -15.84 7.76
CA ALA A 359 -9.77 -15.00 7.89
C ALA A 359 -9.92 -13.95 6.79
N THR A 360 -8.83 -13.56 6.13
CA THR A 360 -8.81 -12.44 5.18
C THR A 360 -8.42 -12.84 3.77
N GLY A 361 -7.42 -13.68 3.63
CA GLY A 361 -6.74 -13.99 2.36
C GLY A 361 -5.39 -13.28 2.20
N TYR A 362 -5.02 -12.34 3.08
CA TYR A 362 -3.66 -11.83 3.12
C TYR A 362 -2.65 -12.96 3.31
N MET A 363 -1.44 -12.78 2.83
CA MET A 363 -0.41 -13.81 2.93
C MET A 363 0.09 -13.95 4.37
N PRO A 364 0.39 -15.17 4.85
CA PRO A 364 1.13 -15.32 6.10
C PRO A 364 2.49 -14.66 5.94
N VAL A 365 2.87 -13.79 6.87
CA VAL A 365 4.14 -13.03 6.74
C VAL A 365 5.36 -13.80 7.23
N ARG A 366 5.17 -14.95 7.88
CA ARG A 366 6.25 -15.83 8.36
C ARG A 366 6.35 -17.12 7.56
N THR A 367 7.57 -17.57 7.31
CA THR A 367 7.85 -18.86 6.66
C THR A 367 7.31 -20.02 7.49
N SER A 368 7.51 -19.99 8.81
CA SER A 368 6.95 -20.97 9.73
C SER A 368 5.42 -21.04 9.68
N ALA A 369 4.73 -19.92 9.49
CA ALA A 369 3.28 -19.88 9.33
C ALA A 369 2.84 -20.54 8.02
N VAL A 370 3.52 -20.25 6.89
CA VAL A 370 3.26 -20.92 5.59
C VAL A 370 3.37 -22.42 5.72
N GLU A 371 4.34 -22.91 6.50
CA GLU A 371 4.62 -24.34 6.71
C GLU A 371 3.86 -24.96 7.91
N SER A 372 3.02 -24.19 8.59
CA SER A 372 2.23 -24.66 9.73
C SER A 372 1.19 -25.72 9.32
N ASP A 373 0.80 -26.59 10.25
CA ASP A 373 -0.26 -27.57 10.01
C ASP A 373 -1.60 -26.89 9.71
N ALA A 374 -1.87 -25.75 10.35
CA ALA A 374 -3.08 -24.95 10.12
C ALA A 374 -3.15 -24.46 8.67
N MET A 375 -2.08 -23.85 8.15
CA MET A 375 -2.06 -23.39 6.77
C MET A 375 -2.00 -24.52 5.76
N LYS A 376 -1.30 -25.63 6.04
CA LYS A 376 -1.34 -26.84 5.20
C LYS A 376 -2.74 -27.42 5.06
N GLN A 377 -3.51 -27.41 6.15
CA GLN A 377 -4.91 -27.80 6.10
C GLN A 377 -5.72 -26.83 5.23
N THR A 378 -5.55 -25.52 5.42
CA THR A 378 -6.21 -24.48 4.61
C THR A 378 -5.90 -24.66 3.12
N TYR A 379 -4.65 -24.87 2.74
CA TYR A 379 -4.25 -25.10 1.34
C TYR A 379 -4.86 -26.38 0.75
N SER A 380 -5.05 -27.42 1.58
CA SER A 380 -5.70 -28.66 1.14
C SER A 380 -7.20 -28.50 0.91
N GLU A 381 -7.87 -27.71 1.76
CA GLU A 381 -9.31 -27.50 1.71
C GLU A 381 -9.69 -26.37 0.74
N THR A 382 -8.85 -25.34 0.63
CA THR A 382 -9.04 -24.14 -0.19
C THR A 382 -7.73 -23.80 -0.90
N PRO A 383 -7.41 -24.47 -2.02
CA PRO A 383 -6.13 -24.30 -2.73
C PRO A 383 -5.83 -22.88 -3.18
N GLN A 384 -6.84 -22.04 -3.31
CA GLN A 384 -6.72 -20.64 -3.70
C GLN A 384 -5.77 -19.84 -2.77
N PHE A 385 -5.74 -20.16 -1.48
CA PHE A 385 -4.79 -19.54 -0.55
C PHE A 385 -3.33 -19.87 -0.86
N ARG A 386 -3.07 -21.04 -1.46
CA ARG A 386 -1.70 -21.44 -1.80
C ARG A 386 -1.16 -20.73 -3.02
N THR A 387 -2.03 -20.32 -3.94
CA THR A 387 -1.65 -19.66 -5.21
C THR A 387 -0.78 -18.43 -4.98
N ALA A 388 -1.11 -17.58 -3.99
CA ALA A 388 -0.34 -16.39 -3.67
C ALA A 388 1.07 -16.71 -3.18
N VAL A 389 1.18 -17.69 -2.30
CA VAL A 389 2.48 -18.12 -1.73
C VAL A 389 3.38 -18.67 -2.82
N ASP A 390 2.83 -19.51 -3.70
CA ASP A 390 3.58 -20.09 -4.81
C ASP A 390 3.98 -19.02 -5.83
N GLN A 391 3.08 -18.06 -6.15
CA GLN A 391 3.39 -16.95 -7.05
C GLN A 391 4.50 -16.06 -6.48
N LEU A 392 4.44 -15.77 -5.19
CA LEU A 392 5.48 -14.96 -4.53
C LEU A 392 6.84 -15.67 -4.60
N ALA A 393 6.89 -16.98 -4.33
CA ALA A 393 8.12 -17.75 -4.38
C ALA A 393 8.72 -17.84 -5.80
N ASP A 394 7.87 -17.90 -6.83
CA ASP A 394 8.29 -18.11 -8.22
C ASP A 394 8.51 -16.80 -8.99
N LYS A 395 7.79 -15.73 -8.67
CA LYS A 395 7.60 -14.55 -9.51
C LYS A 395 7.75 -13.21 -8.78
N ALA A 396 8.00 -13.18 -7.45
CA ALA A 396 8.16 -11.92 -6.75
C ALA A 396 9.25 -11.05 -7.40
N ARG A 397 8.93 -9.79 -7.61
CA ARG A 397 9.86 -8.78 -8.05
C ARG A 397 9.72 -7.57 -7.13
N VAL A 398 10.86 -7.00 -6.75
CA VAL A 398 10.88 -5.73 -5.99
C VAL A 398 10.19 -4.67 -6.83
N GLN A 399 9.31 -3.91 -6.20
CA GLN A 399 8.59 -2.81 -6.83
C GLN A 399 9.57 -1.71 -7.25
N ASP A 400 9.24 -0.99 -8.31
CA ASP A 400 10.11 0.06 -8.83
C ASP A 400 10.17 1.25 -7.86
N ASP A 401 11.37 1.72 -7.51
CA ASP A 401 11.64 2.68 -6.42
C ASP A 401 10.83 3.96 -6.54
N VAL A 402 10.65 4.47 -7.76
CA VAL A 402 9.87 5.69 -7.98
C VAL A 402 8.43 5.52 -7.51
N ARG A 403 7.81 4.34 -7.74
CA ARG A 403 6.45 4.09 -7.31
C ARG A 403 6.32 4.09 -5.78
N VAL A 404 7.28 3.44 -5.11
CA VAL A 404 7.20 3.17 -3.66
C VAL A 404 7.74 4.33 -2.83
N PHE A 405 8.83 4.96 -3.29
CA PHE A 405 9.58 5.92 -2.48
C PHE A 405 9.34 7.38 -2.84
N VAL A 406 8.82 7.67 -4.05
CA VAL A 406 8.53 9.07 -4.42
C VAL A 406 7.10 9.44 -4.06
N PRO A 407 6.89 10.36 -3.10
CA PRO A 407 5.56 10.73 -2.64
C PRO A 407 4.64 11.19 -3.78
N GLY A 408 3.52 10.49 -3.95
CA GLY A 408 2.53 10.79 -4.98
C GLY A 408 2.82 10.22 -6.36
N ALA A 409 3.96 9.55 -6.58
CA ALA A 409 4.26 8.93 -7.88
C ALA A 409 3.27 7.81 -8.23
N ASP A 410 2.86 7.00 -7.28
CA ASP A 410 1.83 5.96 -7.47
C ASP A 410 0.53 6.54 -8.06
N ALA A 411 0.04 7.65 -7.49
CA ALA A 411 -1.15 8.34 -8.00
C ALA A 411 -0.94 8.92 -9.42
N LEU A 412 0.26 9.43 -9.72
CA LEU A 412 0.60 9.94 -11.06
C LEU A 412 0.67 8.80 -12.09
N LEU A 413 1.24 7.66 -11.73
CA LEU A 413 1.28 6.46 -12.58
C LEU A 413 -0.15 5.95 -12.84
N ASN A 414 -1.02 5.96 -11.82
CA ASN A 414 -2.44 5.65 -12.00
C ASN A 414 -3.15 6.66 -12.92
N GLU A 415 -2.84 7.96 -12.82
CA GLU A 415 -3.37 8.99 -13.74
C GLU A 415 -3.01 8.68 -15.19
N ALA A 416 -1.77 8.26 -15.48
CA ALA A 416 -1.38 7.85 -16.84
C ALA A 416 -2.14 6.60 -17.29
N LEU A 417 -2.30 5.61 -16.42
CA LEU A 417 -3.12 4.43 -16.70
C LEU A 417 -4.56 4.82 -17.03
N GLU A 418 -5.18 5.69 -16.26
CA GLU A 418 -6.56 6.17 -16.53
C GLU A 418 -6.69 6.88 -17.87
N GLN A 419 -5.72 7.72 -18.23
CA GLN A 419 -5.70 8.33 -19.57
C GLN A 419 -5.64 7.27 -20.68
N ILE A 420 -4.85 6.21 -20.50
CA ILE A 420 -4.74 5.10 -21.45
C ILE A 420 -6.05 4.32 -21.55
N VAL A 421 -6.65 3.92 -20.42
CA VAL A 421 -7.79 3.00 -20.43
C VAL A 421 -9.17 3.68 -20.58
N ILE A 422 -9.31 4.95 -20.16
CA ILE A 422 -10.56 5.71 -20.22
C ILE A 422 -10.60 6.58 -21.48
N GLU A 423 -9.51 7.29 -21.77
CA GLU A 423 -9.46 8.31 -22.83
C GLU A 423 -8.87 7.79 -24.14
N ASP A 424 -8.44 6.51 -24.21
CA ASP A 424 -7.72 5.92 -25.35
C ASP A 424 -6.43 6.70 -25.71
N ALA A 425 -5.77 7.28 -24.70
CA ALA A 425 -4.58 8.07 -24.90
C ALA A 425 -3.41 7.22 -25.42
N ASP A 426 -2.53 7.85 -26.17
CA ASP A 426 -1.24 7.26 -26.53
C ASP A 426 -0.38 7.08 -25.26
N PRO A 427 0.11 5.87 -24.94
CA PRO A 427 0.85 5.61 -23.70
C PRO A 427 2.09 6.46 -23.54
N LYS A 428 2.83 6.72 -24.62
CA LYS A 428 3.99 7.61 -24.59
C LYS A 428 3.58 9.03 -24.16
N ALA A 429 2.49 9.55 -24.73
CA ALA A 429 2.01 10.88 -24.37
C ALA A 429 1.52 10.95 -22.92
N ALA A 430 0.86 9.89 -22.43
CA ALA A 430 0.42 9.80 -21.04
C ALA A 430 1.63 9.79 -20.07
N PHE A 431 2.66 9.01 -20.38
CA PHE A 431 3.89 8.96 -19.57
C PHE A 431 4.65 10.29 -19.61
N GLU A 432 4.81 10.91 -20.80
CA GLU A 432 5.44 12.24 -20.93
C GLU A 432 4.70 13.32 -20.12
N ALA A 433 3.40 13.20 -19.91
CA ALA A 433 2.62 14.17 -19.12
C ALA A 433 2.87 14.10 -17.62
N ILE A 434 3.16 12.90 -17.09
CA ILE A 434 3.37 12.68 -15.66
C ILE A 434 4.85 12.75 -15.25
N ALA A 435 5.79 12.38 -16.11
CA ALA A 435 7.21 12.27 -15.80
C ALA A 435 7.80 13.53 -15.14
N PRO A 436 7.60 14.77 -15.66
CA PRO A 436 8.14 15.96 -15.00
C PRO A 436 7.56 16.23 -13.60
N ARG A 437 6.36 15.73 -13.34
CA ARG A 437 5.71 15.87 -12.02
C ARG A 437 6.31 14.91 -11.01
N ILE A 438 6.62 13.69 -11.43
CA ILE A 438 7.34 12.69 -10.62
C ILE A 438 8.77 13.17 -10.33
N GLU A 439 9.50 13.65 -11.34
CA GLU A 439 10.84 14.23 -11.17
C GLU A 439 10.84 15.40 -10.18
N THR A 440 9.82 16.26 -10.25
CA THR A 440 9.66 17.36 -9.29
C THR A 440 9.43 16.83 -7.88
N ALA A 441 8.54 15.84 -7.73
CA ALA A 441 8.26 15.23 -6.44
C ALA A 441 9.50 14.56 -5.82
N TYR A 442 10.29 13.86 -6.63
CA TYR A 442 11.58 13.29 -6.23
C TYR A 442 12.55 14.38 -5.73
N THR A 443 12.81 15.40 -6.57
CA THR A 443 13.76 16.47 -6.26
C THR A 443 13.37 17.27 -5.00
N GLU A 444 12.07 17.44 -4.75
CA GLU A 444 11.60 18.20 -3.60
C GLU A 444 11.51 17.38 -2.31
N ASN A 445 11.23 16.07 -2.40
CA ASN A 445 10.85 15.28 -1.23
C ASN A 445 11.78 14.09 -0.92
N VAL A 446 12.66 13.69 -1.81
CA VAL A 446 13.53 12.51 -1.63
C VAL A 446 15.00 12.88 -1.78
N GLU A 447 15.41 13.45 -2.91
CA GLU A 447 16.80 13.80 -3.21
C GLU A 447 17.54 14.55 -2.07
N PRO A 448 16.91 15.50 -1.33
CA PRO A 448 17.59 16.21 -0.24
C PRO A 448 17.95 15.35 0.96
N TYR A 449 17.43 14.13 1.06
CA TYR A 449 17.59 13.22 2.21
C TYR A 449 18.45 12.00 1.87
N LEU A 450 18.82 11.82 0.60
CA LEU A 450 19.77 10.82 0.11
C LEU A 450 21.20 11.39 0.12
#